data_db6f22d9480561dff7f700bfe2ba6049
#
_entry.id   db6f22d9480561dff7f700bfe2ba6049
#
_cell.length_a   1.000
_cell.length_b   1.000
_cell.length_c   1.000
_cell.angle_alpha   90.00
_cell.angle_beta   90.00
_cell.angle_gamma   90.00
#
_symmetry.space_group_name_H-M   'P 1'
#
loop_
_entity.id
_entity.type
_entity.pdbx_description
1 polymer ?
#
loop_
_entity_poly.entity_id
_entity_poly.type
_entity_poly.pdbx_seq_one_letter_code
_entity_poly.pdbx_strand_id
1 'polypeptide(L)'
;MGADIPKQYLPLAGKTVIEHTLRKLAAVPGLAGIVVALGAADAWWPTLDIDLPVPLQTVVGGRERVHSVFNAVVALMPELAADDWLLVHDAARPCVHVGDIVALMRAVADHPCGGILAAPARDTMKQAGEGG
;
A
#
# COMPACT_ATOMS: atom_id res chain seq x y z
N MET A 1 10.72 -3.41 23.41
CA MET A 1 11.86 -2.87 22.68
C MET A 1 11.34 -2.48 21.30
N GLY A 2 11.02 -1.20 21.10
CA GLY A 2 10.68 -0.66 19.78
C GLY A 2 11.96 -0.59 18.95
N ALA A 3 11.96 -1.15 17.75
CA ALA A 3 13.05 -0.92 16.82
C ALA A 3 13.05 0.58 16.47
N ASP A 4 14.20 1.24 16.51
CA ASP A 4 14.36 2.64 16.09
C ASP A 4 14.04 2.83 14.61
N ILE A 5 13.94 1.73 13.84
CA ILE A 5 13.65 1.68 12.42
C ILE A 5 12.17 1.34 12.21
N PRO A 6 11.40 2.17 11.49
CA PRO A 6 10.02 1.84 11.13
C PRO A 6 9.94 0.53 10.34
N LYS A 7 8.90 -0.28 10.61
CA LYS A 7 8.78 -1.66 10.09
C LYS A 7 8.89 -1.78 8.57
N GLN A 8 8.46 -0.78 7.83
CA GLN A 8 8.56 -0.77 6.36
C GLN A 8 10.00 -0.63 5.86
N TYR A 9 10.92 -0.13 6.68
CA TYR A 9 12.34 0.02 6.36
C TYR A 9 13.23 -1.09 6.93
N LEU A 10 12.64 -2.06 7.63
CA LEU A 10 13.39 -3.22 8.10
C LEU A 10 13.96 -4.01 6.92
N PRO A 11 15.20 -4.50 7.04
CA PRO A 11 15.83 -5.29 6.01
C PRO A 11 15.14 -6.66 5.88
N LEU A 12 14.91 -7.08 4.65
CA LEU A 12 14.33 -8.36 4.28
C LEU A 12 15.00 -8.85 2.98
N ALA A 13 15.72 -9.96 3.04
CA ALA A 13 16.34 -10.59 1.87
C ALA A 13 17.10 -9.60 0.95
N GLY A 14 17.94 -8.75 1.53
CA GLY A 14 18.80 -7.81 0.79
C GLY A 14 18.15 -6.49 0.35
N LYS A 15 16.87 -6.28 0.68
CA LYS A 15 16.12 -5.04 0.42
C LYS A 15 15.31 -4.66 1.65
N THR A 16 14.67 -3.51 1.65
CA THR A 16 13.70 -3.17 2.69
C THR A 16 12.32 -3.77 2.39
N VAL A 17 11.49 -3.91 3.43
CA VAL A 17 10.10 -4.39 3.29
C VAL A 17 9.32 -3.57 2.26
N ILE A 18 9.48 -2.23 2.28
CA ILE A 18 8.78 -1.35 1.34
C ILE A 18 9.25 -1.56 -0.11
N GLU A 19 10.55 -1.77 -0.35
CA GLU A 19 11.05 -2.07 -1.70
C GLU A 19 10.45 -3.35 -2.25
N HIS A 20 10.30 -4.40 -1.42
CA HIS A 20 9.61 -5.64 -1.83
C HIS A 20 8.15 -5.38 -2.17
N THR A 21 7.45 -4.59 -1.35
CA THR A 21 6.05 -4.21 -1.59
C THR A 21 5.90 -3.47 -2.92
N LEU A 22 6.70 -2.43 -3.13
CA LEU A 22 6.64 -1.59 -4.32
C LEU A 22 6.97 -2.38 -5.61
N ARG A 23 7.98 -3.24 -5.57
CA ARG A 23 8.31 -4.12 -6.71
C ARG A 23 7.20 -5.09 -7.06
N LYS A 24 6.49 -5.63 -6.06
CA LYS A 24 5.32 -6.47 -6.30
C LYS A 24 4.16 -5.70 -6.90
N LEU A 25 3.86 -4.51 -6.38
CA LEU A 25 2.79 -3.67 -6.93
C LEU A 25 3.12 -3.22 -8.36
N ALA A 26 4.37 -2.83 -8.61
CA ALA A 26 4.81 -2.44 -9.95
C ALA A 26 4.74 -3.56 -11.00
N ALA A 27 4.63 -4.82 -10.57
CA ALA A 27 4.42 -5.97 -11.44
C ALA A 27 2.93 -6.23 -11.79
N VAL A 28 1.99 -5.43 -11.27
CA VAL A 28 0.56 -5.54 -11.62
C VAL A 28 0.37 -5.04 -13.06
N PRO A 29 -0.19 -5.85 -13.96
CA PRO A 29 -0.40 -5.45 -15.34
C PRO A 29 -1.31 -4.22 -15.45
N GLY A 30 -0.90 -3.24 -16.26
CA GLY A 30 -1.68 -2.03 -16.50
C GLY A 30 -1.58 -0.98 -15.39
N LEU A 31 -0.72 -1.17 -14.39
CA LEU A 31 -0.48 -0.15 -13.37
C LEU A 31 0.17 1.08 -14.00
N ALA A 32 -0.47 2.24 -13.90
CA ALA A 32 0.00 3.49 -14.47
C ALA A 32 1.08 4.18 -13.63
N GLY A 33 1.06 3.99 -12.31
CA GLY A 33 2.04 4.58 -11.40
C GLY A 33 1.76 4.24 -9.94
N ILE A 34 2.65 4.66 -9.05
CA ILE A 34 2.55 4.46 -7.61
C ILE A 34 2.77 5.79 -6.88
N VAL A 35 1.92 6.08 -5.90
CA VAL A 35 2.12 7.19 -4.95
C VAL A 35 2.33 6.61 -3.55
N VAL A 36 3.39 7.05 -2.89
CA VAL A 36 3.71 6.66 -1.52
C VAL A 36 3.49 7.84 -0.57
N ALA A 37 2.63 7.66 0.41
CA ALA A 37 2.43 8.64 1.47
C ALA A 37 3.47 8.42 2.57
N LEU A 38 4.33 9.42 2.80
CA LEU A 38 5.43 9.38 3.75
C LEU A 38 5.13 10.26 4.98
N GLY A 39 5.69 9.91 6.12
CA GLY A 39 5.70 10.82 7.27
C GLY A 39 6.40 12.13 6.93
N ALA A 40 5.94 13.26 7.47
CA ALA A 40 6.52 14.58 7.17
C ALA A 40 8.03 14.69 7.51
N ALA A 41 8.50 13.89 8.45
CA ALA A 41 9.91 13.84 8.88
C ALA A 41 10.54 12.46 8.54
N ASP A 42 10.13 11.82 7.45
CA ASP A 42 10.68 10.52 7.06
C ASP A 42 12.12 10.69 6.57
N ALA A 43 13.08 10.26 7.39
CA ALA A 43 14.50 10.32 7.10
C ALA A 43 15.02 9.05 6.37
N TRP A 44 14.21 8.00 6.26
CA TRP A 44 14.62 6.71 5.70
C TRP A 44 14.39 6.65 4.19
N TRP A 45 13.29 7.20 3.73
CA TRP A 45 12.94 7.19 2.31
C TRP A 45 14.04 7.74 1.39
N PRO A 46 14.69 8.89 1.68
CA PRO A 46 15.74 9.43 0.83
C PRO A 46 17.00 8.55 0.74
N THR A 47 17.15 7.56 1.62
CA THR A 47 18.29 6.64 1.61
C THR A 47 18.08 5.43 0.70
N LEU A 48 16.87 5.26 0.15
CA LEU A 48 16.54 4.14 -0.71
C LEU A 48 16.82 4.49 -2.17
N ASP A 49 17.40 3.53 -2.88
CA ASP A 49 17.56 3.57 -4.33
C ASP A 49 16.51 2.66 -4.98
N ILE A 50 15.34 3.24 -5.29
CA ILE A 50 14.18 2.51 -5.80
C ILE A 50 14.02 2.80 -7.29
N ASP A 51 14.32 1.81 -8.11
CA ASP A 51 14.06 1.80 -9.53
C ASP A 51 12.88 0.87 -9.84
N LEU A 52 11.82 1.40 -10.46
CA LEU A 52 10.59 0.70 -10.83
C LEU A 52 10.24 0.95 -12.30
N PRO A 53 9.59 -0.01 -12.98
CA PRO A 53 9.16 0.14 -14.37
C PRO A 53 7.96 1.10 -14.56
N VAL A 54 7.46 1.69 -13.50
CA VAL A 54 6.33 2.65 -13.49
C VAL A 54 6.72 3.91 -12.71
N PRO A 55 6.10 5.06 -13.01
CA PRO A 55 6.31 6.29 -12.25
C PRO A 55 6.08 6.08 -10.76
N LEU A 56 6.97 6.64 -9.94
CA LEU A 56 6.90 6.62 -8.48
C LEU A 56 6.91 8.05 -7.96
N GLN A 57 5.86 8.42 -7.26
CA GLN A 57 5.71 9.73 -6.63
C GLN A 57 5.60 9.59 -5.11
N THR A 58 5.91 10.66 -4.38
CA THR A 58 5.73 10.72 -2.94
C THR A 58 4.88 11.91 -2.54
N VAL A 59 4.09 11.74 -1.49
CA VAL A 59 3.32 12.82 -0.87
C VAL A 59 3.51 12.79 0.64
N VAL A 60 3.29 13.91 1.29
CA VAL A 60 3.25 13.94 2.75
C VAL A 60 1.96 13.27 3.22
N GLY A 61 2.11 12.24 4.04
CA GLY A 61 0.99 11.56 4.70
C GLY A 61 0.32 12.46 5.75
N GLY A 62 -0.81 12.01 6.22
CA GLY A 62 -1.54 12.68 7.28
C GLY A 62 -1.33 12.05 8.65
N ARG A 63 -2.01 12.61 9.65
CA ARG A 63 -1.92 12.14 11.05
C ARG A 63 -2.41 10.70 11.22
N GLU A 64 -3.40 10.30 10.44
CA GLU A 64 -3.99 8.97 10.46
C GLU A 64 -3.89 8.31 9.06
N ARG A 65 -4.10 7.00 9.00
CA ARG A 65 -4.06 6.24 7.74
C ARG A 65 -5.01 6.81 6.68
N VAL A 66 -6.24 7.17 7.08
CA VAL A 66 -7.24 7.74 6.17
C VAL A 66 -6.78 9.06 5.55
N HIS A 67 -6.11 9.92 6.33
CA HIS A 67 -5.59 11.19 5.82
C HIS A 67 -4.43 10.98 4.85
N SER A 68 -3.58 9.96 5.09
CA SER A 68 -2.50 9.60 4.17
C SER A 68 -3.04 9.10 2.83
N VAL A 69 -4.07 8.24 2.87
CA VAL A 69 -4.76 7.77 1.65
C VAL A 69 -5.40 8.93 0.91
N PHE A 70 -6.10 9.82 1.62
CA PHE A 70 -6.73 10.99 1.03
C PHE A 70 -5.70 11.90 0.32
N ASN A 71 -4.58 12.21 0.96
CA ASN A 71 -3.52 13.04 0.38
C ASN A 71 -2.96 12.39 -0.91
N ALA A 72 -2.76 11.07 -0.91
CA ALA A 72 -2.30 10.35 -2.10
C ALA A 72 -3.33 10.39 -3.23
N VAL A 73 -4.61 10.22 -2.93
CA VAL A 73 -5.70 10.33 -3.92
C VAL A 73 -5.76 11.74 -4.51
N VAL A 74 -5.72 12.77 -3.67
CA VAL A 74 -5.73 14.18 -4.12
C VAL A 74 -4.56 14.48 -5.05
N ALA A 75 -3.37 13.94 -4.76
CA ALA A 75 -2.20 14.13 -5.62
C ALA A 75 -2.36 13.47 -6.99
N LEU A 76 -3.10 12.35 -7.07
CA LEU A 76 -3.35 11.63 -8.33
C LEU A 76 -4.49 12.25 -9.15
N MET A 77 -5.44 12.96 -8.52
CA MET A 77 -6.65 13.47 -9.19
C MET A 77 -6.41 14.17 -10.53
N PRO A 78 -5.35 14.98 -10.72
CA PRO A 78 -5.11 15.64 -12.00
C PRO A 78 -4.78 14.68 -13.16
N GLU A 79 -4.33 13.45 -12.83
CA GLU A 79 -3.88 12.46 -13.80
C GLU A 79 -4.92 11.34 -14.01
N LEU A 80 -5.99 11.30 -13.18
CA LEU A 80 -6.99 10.23 -13.18
C LEU A 80 -8.15 10.53 -14.12
N ALA A 81 -8.56 9.52 -14.88
CA ALA A 81 -9.87 9.49 -15.53
C ALA A 81 -10.96 9.01 -14.54
N ALA A 82 -12.23 9.29 -14.86
CA ALA A 82 -13.35 8.97 -13.97
C ALA A 82 -13.51 7.46 -13.68
N ASP A 83 -13.06 6.62 -14.60
CA ASP A 83 -13.19 5.17 -14.53
C ASP A 83 -11.88 4.48 -14.10
N ASP A 84 -10.86 5.24 -13.67
CA ASP A 84 -9.60 4.65 -13.24
C ASP A 84 -9.72 3.99 -11.87
N TRP A 85 -9.08 2.83 -11.72
CA TRP A 85 -9.01 2.11 -10.46
C TRP A 85 -7.90 2.64 -9.56
N LEU A 86 -8.22 2.84 -8.30
CA LEU A 86 -7.26 3.14 -7.25
C LEU A 86 -7.04 1.91 -6.36
N LEU A 87 -5.80 1.42 -6.34
CA LEU A 87 -5.38 0.32 -5.46
C LEU A 87 -4.73 0.91 -4.20
N VAL A 88 -5.36 0.71 -3.04
CA VAL A 88 -4.80 1.12 -1.75
C VAL A 88 -4.15 -0.06 -1.07
N HIS A 89 -2.86 0.06 -0.76
CA HIS A 89 -2.08 -1.02 -0.16
C HIS A 89 -1.20 -0.53 0.99
N ASP A 90 -0.95 -1.37 2.00
CA ASP A 90 -0.08 -1.05 3.13
C ASP A 90 1.39 -1.27 2.76
N ALA A 91 2.24 -0.25 2.93
CA ALA A 91 3.67 -0.29 2.60
C ALA A 91 4.46 -1.44 3.27
N ALA A 92 4.03 -1.87 4.45
CA ALA A 92 4.68 -2.93 5.22
C ALA A 92 4.08 -4.34 5.01
N ARG A 93 3.40 -4.57 3.87
CA ARG A 93 2.79 -5.88 3.54
C ARG A 93 3.32 -6.46 2.22
N PRO A 94 4.56 -6.99 2.20
CA PRO A 94 5.21 -7.44 0.97
C PRO A 94 4.68 -8.79 0.43
N CYS A 95 3.83 -9.49 1.19
CA CYS A 95 3.40 -10.86 0.85
C CYS A 95 2.14 -10.93 -0.04
N VAL A 96 1.65 -9.81 -0.55
CA VAL A 96 0.54 -9.82 -1.51
C VAL A 96 0.95 -10.52 -2.81
N HIS A 97 0.07 -11.33 -3.38
CA HIS A 97 0.29 -11.94 -4.68
C HIS A 97 -0.32 -11.08 -5.79
N VAL A 98 0.44 -10.84 -6.86
CA VAL A 98 -0.04 -10.08 -8.04
C VAL A 98 -1.30 -10.73 -8.63
N GLY A 99 -1.34 -12.07 -8.66
CA GLY A 99 -2.52 -12.81 -9.13
C GLY A 99 -3.79 -12.51 -8.33
N ASP A 100 -3.68 -12.32 -7.01
CA ASP A 100 -4.83 -11.99 -6.17
C ASP A 100 -5.32 -10.56 -6.44
N ILE A 101 -4.41 -9.61 -6.68
CA ILE A 101 -4.76 -8.24 -7.05
C ILE A 101 -5.51 -8.25 -8.40
N VAL A 102 -4.98 -8.96 -9.40
CA VAL A 102 -5.62 -9.07 -10.71
C VAL A 102 -6.99 -9.75 -10.62
N ALA A 103 -7.11 -10.79 -9.80
CA ALA A 103 -8.38 -11.47 -9.57
C ALA A 103 -9.41 -10.54 -8.88
N LEU A 104 -8.97 -9.76 -7.87
CA LEU A 104 -9.81 -8.75 -7.23
C LEU A 104 -10.30 -7.71 -8.25
N MET A 105 -9.41 -7.11 -9.04
CA MET A 105 -9.77 -6.12 -10.05
C MET A 105 -10.82 -6.65 -11.03
N ARG A 106 -10.67 -7.90 -11.49
CA ARG A 106 -11.65 -8.54 -12.38
C ARG A 106 -12.99 -8.78 -11.68
N ALA A 107 -12.96 -9.22 -10.43
CA ALA A 107 -14.17 -9.53 -9.67
C ALA A 107 -15.00 -8.29 -9.36
N VAL A 108 -14.38 -7.11 -9.28
CA VAL A 108 -15.06 -5.86 -8.94
C VAL A 108 -15.21 -4.90 -10.12
N ALA A 109 -14.87 -5.33 -11.36
CA ALA A 109 -14.88 -4.46 -12.53
C ALA A 109 -16.20 -3.68 -12.71
N ASP A 110 -17.34 -4.32 -12.46
CA ASP A 110 -18.65 -3.71 -12.56
C ASP A 110 -19.26 -3.39 -11.18
N HIS A 111 -18.47 -3.47 -10.10
CA HIS A 111 -19.01 -3.26 -8.76
C HIS A 111 -18.95 -1.76 -8.37
N PRO A 112 -20.06 -1.16 -7.91
CA PRO A 112 -20.17 0.30 -7.70
C PRO A 112 -19.28 0.83 -6.57
N CYS A 113 -18.81 -0.03 -5.67
CA CYS A 113 -18.02 0.36 -4.50
C CYS A 113 -16.64 -0.28 -4.45
N GLY A 114 -16.22 -1.07 -5.48
CA GLY A 114 -14.96 -1.81 -5.45
C GLY A 114 -14.97 -3.01 -4.50
N GLY A 115 -13.82 -3.42 -3.99
CA GLY A 115 -13.67 -4.59 -3.12
C GLY A 115 -12.36 -4.62 -2.33
N ILE A 116 -12.22 -5.64 -1.52
CA ILE A 116 -11.02 -5.90 -0.71
C ILE A 116 -10.58 -7.36 -0.83
N LEU A 117 -9.27 -7.59 -0.70
CA LEU A 117 -8.76 -8.94 -0.47
C LEU A 117 -9.01 -9.33 0.98
N ALA A 118 -9.63 -10.48 1.18
CA ALA A 118 -9.91 -11.03 2.51
C ALA A 118 -9.65 -12.53 2.53
N ALA A 119 -9.36 -13.06 3.72
CA ALA A 119 -9.28 -14.49 3.98
C ALA A 119 -10.16 -14.85 5.17
N PRO A 120 -10.77 -16.03 5.19
CA PRO A 120 -11.49 -16.51 6.38
C PRO A 120 -10.55 -16.54 7.59
N ALA A 121 -11.00 -16.02 8.74
CA ALA A 121 -10.27 -16.16 9.99
C ALA A 121 -10.25 -17.64 10.39
N ARG A 122 -9.05 -18.20 10.53
CA ARG A 122 -8.86 -19.61 10.95
C ARG A 122 -8.63 -19.75 12.45
N ASP A 123 -8.27 -18.65 13.11
CA ASP A 123 -8.00 -18.60 14.54
C ASP A 123 -9.26 -18.24 15.34
N THR A 124 -9.27 -18.60 16.62
CA THR A 124 -10.33 -18.22 17.54
C THR A 124 -10.29 -16.71 17.75
N MET A 125 -11.34 -16.01 17.30
CA MET A 125 -11.52 -14.59 17.56
C MET A 125 -12.08 -14.40 18.97
N LYS A 126 -11.42 -13.57 19.79
CA LYS A 126 -11.90 -13.16 21.10
C LYS A 126 -12.22 -11.66 21.07
N GLN A 127 -13.39 -11.32 21.57
CA GLN A 127 -13.75 -9.92 21.80
C GLN A 127 -13.36 -9.57 23.23
N ALA A 128 -12.63 -8.46 23.44
CA ALA A 128 -12.41 -7.93 24.77
C ALA A 128 -13.75 -7.47 25.37
N GLY A 129 -14.11 -7.98 26.54
CA GLY A 129 -15.25 -7.47 27.29
C GLY A 129 -14.89 -6.17 28.04
N GLU A 130 -15.89 -5.47 28.55
CA GLU A 130 -15.70 -4.35 29.48
C GLU A 130 -15.00 -4.88 30.74
N GLY A 131 -13.67 -4.64 30.89
CA GLY A 131 -12.87 -4.99 32.04
C GLY A 131 -11.83 -6.10 31.82
N GLY A 132 -11.46 -6.45 30.60
CA GLY A 132 -10.41 -7.39 30.24
C GLY A 132 -9.07 -6.75 29.95
#